data_fbef976eba02edf17dd74f771fa84813
#
_entry.id   fbef976eba02edf17dd74f771fa84813
#
_cell.length_a   1.000
_cell.length_b   1.000
_cell.length_c   1.000
_cell.angle_alpha   90.00
_cell.angle_beta   90.00
_cell.angle_gamma   90.00
#
_symmetry.space_group_name_H-M   'P 1'
#
loop_
_entity.id
_entity.type
_entity.pdbx_description
1 polymer ?
#
loop_
_entity_poly.entity_id
_entity_poly.type
_entity_poly.pdbx_seq_one_letter_code
_entity_poly.pdbx_strand_id
1 'polypeptide(L)'
;CTVLIDGDPRVACVTPLRRVSGRAVTTVEGLTEDEQSRWVSSFLTHGASQCGFCTPGIVCRLVGHERKGADLGNREIVDRLLAAHLCRCTGWQTIREAASEVSVEFPSRDLELATRQATLESDTPQIVGPQVVLGQGGFADDDAPENALVAVRDQSQWYVADSLHQARELAGKVQGR
;
A
#
# COMPACT_ATOMS: atom_id res chain seq x y z
N CYS A 1 -1.07 2.00 -6.21
CA CYS A 1 -1.21 3.15 -7.14
C CYS A 1 -2.64 3.33 -7.69
N THR A 2 -3.70 2.87 -7.05
CA THR A 2 -5.09 3.17 -7.47
C THR A 2 -5.64 4.32 -6.65
N VAL A 3 -6.37 5.21 -7.32
CA VAL A 3 -7.20 6.26 -6.73
C VAL A 3 -8.61 6.13 -7.29
N LEU A 4 -9.58 6.74 -6.64
CA LEU A 4 -10.94 6.85 -7.19
C LEU A 4 -11.06 8.19 -7.93
N ILE A 5 -11.51 8.16 -9.18
CA ILE A 5 -11.80 9.34 -9.97
C ILE A 5 -13.31 9.36 -10.24
N ASP A 6 -14.02 10.31 -9.63
CA ASP A 6 -15.50 10.34 -9.54
C ASP A 6 -16.07 8.99 -9.04
N GLY A 7 -15.39 8.38 -8.07
CA GLY A 7 -15.76 7.07 -7.52
C GLY A 7 -15.28 5.85 -8.33
N ASP A 8 -14.74 6.05 -9.52
CA ASP A 8 -14.22 4.96 -10.37
C ASP A 8 -12.76 4.63 -10.02
N PRO A 9 -12.41 3.38 -9.71
CA PRO A 9 -11.03 3.01 -9.44
C PRO A 9 -10.18 3.06 -10.71
N ARG A 10 -9.12 3.87 -10.66
CA ARG A 10 -8.16 4.08 -11.75
C ARG A 10 -6.74 3.91 -11.27
N VAL A 11 -5.93 3.22 -12.05
CA VAL A 11 -4.50 3.10 -11.78
C VAL A 11 -3.83 4.44 -12.11
N ALA A 12 -3.28 5.11 -11.09
CA ALA A 12 -2.82 6.49 -11.18
C ALA A 12 -1.68 6.67 -12.21
N CYS A 13 -0.69 5.76 -12.22
CA CYS A 13 0.49 5.89 -13.08
C CYS A 13 0.19 5.79 -14.59
N VAL A 14 -0.95 5.22 -14.99
CA VAL A 14 -1.38 5.12 -16.40
C VAL A 14 -2.56 6.03 -16.71
N THR A 15 -2.96 6.90 -15.78
CA THR A 15 -4.06 7.83 -15.98
C THR A 15 -3.51 9.23 -16.30
N PRO A 16 -3.62 9.71 -17.54
CA PRO A 16 -3.10 11.02 -17.90
C PRO A 16 -3.82 12.15 -17.14
N LEU A 17 -3.06 13.13 -16.67
CA LEU A 17 -3.58 14.25 -15.88
C LEU A 17 -4.74 15.00 -16.59
N ARG A 18 -4.69 15.12 -17.92
CA ARG A 18 -5.78 15.71 -18.72
C ARG A 18 -7.14 15.03 -18.55
N ARG A 19 -7.16 13.75 -18.13
CA ARG A 19 -8.40 13.00 -17.87
C ARG A 19 -8.94 13.22 -16.46
N VAL A 20 -8.18 13.88 -15.61
CA VAL A 20 -8.50 14.12 -14.19
C VAL A 20 -8.92 15.56 -13.96
N SER A 21 -8.62 16.45 -14.89
CA SER A 21 -8.98 17.87 -14.79
C SER A 21 -10.48 18.04 -14.59
N GLY A 22 -10.87 18.78 -13.55
CA GLY A 22 -12.26 19.04 -13.18
C GLY A 22 -13.00 17.86 -12.55
N ARG A 23 -12.32 16.75 -12.24
CA ARG A 23 -12.92 15.57 -11.63
C ARG A 23 -12.50 15.43 -10.16
N ALA A 24 -13.33 14.79 -9.35
CA ALA A 24 -13.01 14.49 -7.97
C ALA A 24 -12.03 13.31 -7.90
N VAL A 25 -10.94 13.48 -7.17
CA VAL A 25 -9.95 12.43 -6.91
C VAL A 25 -9.99 12.09 -5.43
N THR A 26 -10.20 10.81 -5.12
CA THR A 26 -10.20 10.31 -3.74
C THR A 26 -9.09 9.27 -3.59
N THR A 27 -8.23 9.47 -2.62
CA THR A 27 -7.21 8.53 -2.15
C THR A 27 -7.73 7.71 -0.97
N VAL A 28 -6.93 6.82 -0.42
CA VAL A 28 -7.36 5.98 0.72
C VAL A 28 -7.75 6.82 1.94
N GLU A 29 -7.10 7.96 2.15
CA GLU A 29 -7.39 8.90 3.24
C GLU A 29 -8.73 9.61 3.09
N GLY A 30 -9.22 9.70 1.85
CA GLY A 30 -10.52 10.32 1.52
C GLY A 30 -11.69 9.35 1.46
N LEU A 31 -11.51 8.08 1.80
CA LEU A 31 -12.60 7.14 2.00
C LEU A 31 -13.41 7.52 3.23
N THR A 32 -14.66 7.08 3.32
CA THR A 32 -15.48 7.34 4.51
C THR A 32 -14.88 6.64 5.74
N GLU A 33 -15.16 7.16 6.93
CA GLU A 33 -14.68 6.57 8.19
C GLU A 33 -15.13 5.12 8.34
N ASP A 34 -16.35 4.79 7.93
CA ASP A 34 -16.86 3.42 7.93
C ASP A 34 -16.04 2.51 6.99
N GLU A 35 -15.79 2.95 5.76
CA GLU A 35 -14.98 2.19 4.81
C GLU A 35 -13.55 2.00 5.33
N GLN A 36 -12.92 3.06 5.83
CA GLN A 36 -11.59 2.98 6.42
C GLN A 36 -11.58 1.97 7.58
N SER A 37 -12.52 2.08 8.52
CA SER A 37 -12.61 1.21 9.69
C SER A 37 -12.77 -0.26 9.31
N ARG A 38 -13.71 -0.57 8.41
CA ARG A 38 -13.97 -1.95 7.96
C ARG A 38 -12.75 -2.55 7.24
N TRP A 39 -12.17 -1.82 6.30
CA TRP A 39 -11.02 -2.29 5.54
C TRP A 39 -9.77 -2.40 6.39
N VAL A 40 -9.53 -1.45 7.30
CA VAL A 40 -8.42 -1.53 8.28
C VAL A 40 -8.58 -2.76 9.16
N SER A 41 -9.75 -2.96 9.76
CA SER A 41 -10.02 -4.12 10.61
C SER A 41 -9.78 -5.43 9.89
N SER A 42 -10.34 -5.58 8.69
CA SER A 42 -10.18 -6.80 7.91
C SER A 42 -8.73 -7.05 7.51
N PHE A 43 -8.01 -6.02 7.02
CA PHE A 43 -6.61 -6.17 6.63
C PHE A 43 -5.69 -6.52 7.81
N LEU A 44 -5.94 -5.95 8.98
CA LEU A 44 -5.17 -6.27 10.18
C LEU A 44 -5.45 -7.69 10.67
N THR A 45 -6.71 -8.10 10.69
CA THR A 45 -7.11 -9.44 11.13
C THR A 45 -6.48 -10.54 10.29
N HIS A 46 -6.48 -10.39 8.97
CA HIS A 46 -5.94 -11.37 8.04
C HIS A 46 -4.44 -11.23 7.77
N GLY A 47 -3.77 -10.23 8.34
CA GLY A 47 -2.37 -9.94 8.01
C GLY A 47 -2.17 -9.58 6.53
N ALA A 48 -3.17 -8.93 5.94
CA ALA A 48 -3.18 -8.56 4.52
C ALA A 48 -2.31 -7.34 4.18
N SER A 49 -1.85 -6.61 5.20
CA SER A 49 -0.88 -5.53 5.07
C SER A 49 0.38 -5.88 5.85
N GLN A 50 1.51 -5.98 5.17
CA GLN A 50 2.82 -6.17 5.77
C GLN A 50 3.67 -4.92 5.57
N CYS A 51 4.39 -4.77 4.45
CA CYS A 51 5.14 -3.53 4.19
C CYS A 51 4.24 -2.32 3.91
N GLY A 52 2.98 -2.51 3.56
CA GLY A 52 2.00 -1.44 3.32
C GLY A 52 2.09 -0.78 1.95
N PHE A 53 3.14 -1.00 1.17
CA PHE A 53 3.36 -0.27 -0.09
C PHE A 53 2.23 -0.40 -1.11
N CYS A 54 1.69 -1.60 -1.30
CA CYS A 54 0.59 -1.83 -2.24
C CYS A 54 -0.80 -1.58 -1.62
N THR A 55 -0.89 -1.56 -0.30
CA THR A 55 -2.16 -1.62 0.45
C THR A 55 -3.10 -0.46 0.13
N PRO A 56 -2.69 0.82 0.16
CA PRO A 56 -3.60 1.94 -0.13
C PRO A 56 -4.25 1.85 -1.51
N GLY A 57 -3.47 1.47 -2.53
CA GLY A 57 -3.97 1.29 -3.88
C GLY A 57 -4.92 0.10 -4.02
N ILE A 58 -4.66 -0.98 -3.30
CA ILE A 58 -5.52 -2.18 -3.29
C ILE A 58 -6.84 -1.85 -2.60
N VAL A 59 -6.81 -1.20 -1.43
CA VAL A 59 -8.02 -0.79 -0.71
C VAL A 59 -8.88 0.12 -1.59
N CYS A 60 -8.32 1.17 -2.20
CA CYS A 60 -9.06 2.02 -3.15
C CYS A 60 -9.67 1.21 -4.30
N ARG A 61 -8.94 0.22 -4.83
CA ARG A 61 -9.43 -0.64 -5.91
C ARG A 61 -10.64 -1.44 -5.49
N LEU A 62 -10.55 -2.10 -4.33
CA LEU A 62 -11.61 -2.97 -3.82
C LEU A 62 -12.83 -2.14 -3.40
N VAL A 63 -12.66 -1.05 -2.65
CA VAL A 63 -13.74 -0.13 -2.28
C VAL A 63 -14.48 0.40 -3.51
N GLY A 64 -13.76 0.87 -4.53
CA GLY A 64 -14.40 1.38 -5.75
C GLY A 64 -15.21 0.33 -6.50
N HIS A 65 -14.86 -0.94 -6.42
CA HIS A 65 -15.64 -2.02 -6.98
C HIS A 65 -16.76 -2.51 -6.06
N GLU A 66 -16.54 -2.53 -4.75
CA GLU A 66 -17.57 -2.80 -3.73
C GLU A 66 -18.74 -1.82 -3.88
N ARG A 67 -18.47 -0.52 -4.02
CA ARG A 67 -19.48 0.53 -4.27
C ARG A 67 -20.34 0.27 -5.54
N LYS A 68 -19.80 -0.51 -6.46
CA LYS A 68 -20.49 -0.91 -7.70
C LYS A 68 -21.17 -2.27 -7.60
N GLY A 69 -21.21 -2.86 -6.42
CA GLY A 69 -21.85 -4.15 -6.18
C GLY A 69 -21.04 -5.36 -6.62
N ALA A 70 -19.71 -5.24 -6.74
CA ALA A 70 -18.86 -6.39 -6.99
C ALA A 70 -18.93 -7.39 -5.82
N ASP A 71 -19.11 -8.65 -6.15
CA ASP A 71 -19.07 -9.74 -5.16
C ASP A 71 -17.61 -10.03 -4.77
N LEU A 72 -17.18 -9.46 -3.64
CA LEU A 72 -15.83 -9.65 -3.12
C LEU A 72 -15.64 -11.02 -2.43
N GLY A 73 -16.69 -11.79 -2.20
CA GLY A 73 -16.63 -13.20 -1.80
C GLY A 73 -16.22 -14.11 -2.96
N ASN A 74 -16.38 -13.66 -4.20
CA ASN A 74 -15.98 -14.41 -5.37
C ASN A 74 -14.49 -14.22 -5.68
N ARG A 75 -13.71 -15.28 -5.48
CA ARG A 75 -12.25 -15.27 -5.67
C ARG A 75 -11.83 -14.84 -7.08
N GLU A 76 -12.53 -15.30 -8.12
CA GLU A 76 -12.16 -14.95 -9.50
C GLU A 76 -12.38 -13.46 -9.80
N ILE A 77 -13.39 -12.86 -9.19
CA ILE A 77 -13.63 -11.42 -9.28
C ILE A 77 -12.49 -10.68 -8.60
N VAL A 78 -12.15 -11.04 -7.35
CA VAL A 78 -11.08 -10.41 -6.60
C VAL A 78 -9.74 -10.54 -7.33
N ASP A 79 -9.40 -11.71 -7.89
CA ASP A 79 -8.17 -11.91 -8.65
C ASP A 79 -8.08 -10.97 -9.86
N ARG A 80 -9.17 -10.80 -10.60
CA ARG A 80 -9.22 -9.83 -11.71
C ARG A 80 -9.05 -8.38 -11.24
N LEU A 81 -9.60 -8.02 -10.08
CA LEU A 81 -9.44 -6.69 -9.52
C LEU A 81 -7.99 -6.45 -9.09
N LEU A 82 -7.33 -7.46 -8.53
CA LEU A 82 -5.94 -7.38 -8.07
C LEU A 82 -4.91 -7.44 -9.21
N ALA A 83 -5.27 -7.86 -10.41
CA ALA A 83 -4.35 -8.06 -11.54
C ALA A 83 -3.51 -6.81 -11.89
N ALA A 84 -4.00 -5.61 -11.57
CA ALA A 84 -3.26 -4.35 -11.77
C ALA A 84 -2.33 -3.99 -10.59
N HIS A 85 -2.25 -4.82 -9.55
CA HIS A 85 -1.51 -4.54 -8.32
C HIS A 85 -0.51 -5.65 -8.03
N LEU A 86 0.75 -5.25 -7.78
CA LEU A 86 1.77 -6.18 -7.33
C LEU A 86 1.86 -6.14 -5.81
N CYS A 87 1.84 -7.32 -5.19
CA CYS A 87 2.16 -7.48 -3.79
C CYS A 87 3.29 -8.50 -3.66
N ARG A 88 4.42 -8.10 -3.09
CA ARG A 88 5.57 -8.99 -2.88
C ARG A 88 5.47 -9.79 -1.58
N CYS A 89 4.69 -9.30 -0.60
CA CYS A 89 4.67 -9.83 0.75
C CYS A 89 3.68 -10.98 0.94
N THR A 90 2.44 -10.85 0.42
CA THR A 90 1.32 -11.72 0.78
C THR A 90 0.97 -12.76 -0.29
N GLY A 91 1.48 -12.63 -1.51
CA GLY A 91 1.04 -13.45 -2.66
C GLY A 91 -0.46 -13.36 -2.93
N TRP A 92 -1.10 -12.27 -2.47
CA TRP A 92 -2.55 -11.99 -2.54
C TRP A 92 -3.44 -12.88 -1.66
N GLN A 93 -2.94 -13.94 -1.05
CA GLN A 93 -3.79 -14.89 -0.32
C GLN A 93 -4.56 -14.18 0.80
N THR A 94 -3.86 -13.55 1.73
CA THR A 94 -4.48 -12.84 2.86
C THR A 94 -5.29 -11.60 2.41
N ILE A 95 -4.95 -10.99 1.27
CA ILE A 95 -5.74 -9.90 0.69
C ILE A 95 -7.09 -10.40 0.17
N ARG A 96 -7.14 -11.59 -0.42
CA ARG A 96 -8.40 -12.22 -0.85
C ARG A 96 -9.29 -12.56 0.35
N GLU A 97 -8.69 -13.11 1.40
CA GLU A 97 -9.38 -13.42 2.65
C GLU A 97 -9.96 -12.13 3.26
N ALA A 98 -9.16 -11.08 3.38
CA ALA A 98 -9.62 -9.79 3.85
C ALA A 98 -10.75 -9.19 2.99
N ALA A 99 -10.67 -9.33 1.67
CA ALA A 99 -11.71 -8.83 0.78
C ALA A 99 -13.03 -9.58 0.95
N SER A 100 -12.97 -10.92 1.09
CA SER A 100 -14.18 -11.75 1.24
C SER A 100 -14.87 -11.56 2.59
N GLU A 101 -14.14 -11.12 3.60
CA GLU A 101 -14.62 -11.01 4.97
C GLU A 101 -14.66 -9.57 5.50
N VAL A 102 -14.59 -8.57 4.60
CA VAL A 102 -14.55 -7.14 4.98
C VAL A 102 -15.75 -6.67 5.80
N SER A 103 -16.90 -7.34 5.68
CA SER A 103 -18.12 -7.04 6.44
C SER A 103 -18.28 -7.91 7.71
N VAL A 104 -17.31 -8.76 8.02
CA VAL A 104 -17.33 -9.62 9.21
C VAL A 104 -16.64 -8.89 10.36
N GLU A 105 -17.28 -8.86 11.51
CA GLU A 105 -16.65 -8.34 12.73
C GLU A 105 -15.74 -9.40 13.35
N PHE A 106 -14.47 -9.03 13.55
CA PHE A 106 -13.49 -9.85 14.22
C PHE A 106 -13.06 -9.21 15.54
N PRO A 107 -12.62 -10.01 16.53
CA PRO A 107 -11.97 -9.46 17.71
C PRO A 107 -10.70 -8.70 17.29
N SER A 108 -10.44 -7.59 17.98
CA SER A 108 -9.26 -6.78 17.71
C SER A 108 -7.97 -7.59 17.89
N ARG A 109 -7.06 -7.50 16.93
CA ARG A 109 -5.74 -8.11 17.02
C ARG A 109 -4.87 -7.33 18.02
N ASP A 110 -4.14 -8.05 18.86
CA ASP A 110 -3.14 -7.45 19.74
C ASP A 110 -1.89 -7.06 18.93
N LEU A 111 -1.87 -5.80 18.50
CA LEU A 111 -0.78 -5.26 17.68
C LEU A 111 0.48 -5.00 18.50
N GLU A 112 0.35 -4.77 19.80
CA GLU A 112 1.48 -4.58 20.69
C GLU A 112 2.23 -5.89 20.90
N LEU A 113 1.49 -6.98 21.10
CA LEU A 113 2.07 -8.32 21.17
C LEU A 113 2.75 -8.69 19.86
N ALA A 114 2.14 -8.41 18.70
CA ALA A 114 2.71 -8.68 17.38
C ALA A 114 4.03 -7.92 17.16
N THR A 115 4.09 -6.63 17.54
CA THR A 115 5.30 -5.82 17.44
C THR A 115 6.40 -6.34 18.36
N ARG A 116 6.03 -6.73 19.59
CA ARG A 116 6.96 -7.30 20.56
C ARG A 116 7.57 -8.62 20.07
N GLN A 117 6.74 -9.48 19.49
CA GLN A 117 7.17 -10.74 18.89
C GLN A 117 8.15 -10.50 17.72
N ALA A 118 7.85 -9.57 16.83
CA ALA A 118 8.74 -9.22 15.71
C ALA A 118 10.10 -8.73 16.20
N THR A 119 10.14 -7.91 17.25
CA THR A 119 11.39 -7.44 17.86
C THR A 119 12.23 -8.59 18.43
N LEU A 120 11.58 -9.58 19.08
CA LEU A 120 12.26 -10.75 19.60
C LEU A 120 12.84 -11.65 18.49
N GLU A 121 12.18 -11.73 17.33
CA GLU A 121 12.57 -12.59 16.23
C GLU A 121 13.63 -11.97 15.31
N SER A 122 13.66 -10.64 15.17
CA SER A 122 14.47 -9.96 14.15
C SER A 122 15.20 -8.70 14.63
N ASP A 123 15.19 -8.38 15.91
CA ASP A 123 15.69 -7.12 16.50
C ASP A 123 15.08 -5.85 15.87
N THR A 124 14.03 -6.00 15.08
CA THR A 124 13.39 -4.89 14.38
C THR A 124 11.90 -4.90 14.66
N PRO A 125 11.36 -3.83 15.27
CA PRO A 125 9.91 -3.73 15.47
C PRO A 125 9.21 -3.68 14.11
N GLN A 126 8.22 -4.54 13.94
CA GLN A 126 7.36 -4.49 12.75
C GLN A 126 6.25 -3.46 12.99
N ILE A 127 6.17 -2.46 12.15
CA ILE A 127 5.08 -1.50 12.18
C ILE A 127 3.87 -2.16 11.54
N VAL A 128 3.00 -2.71 12.37
CA VAL A 128 1.70 -3.26 11.96
C VAL A 128 0.62 -2.43 12.62
N GLY A 129 -0.23 -1.78 11.83
CA GLY A 129 -1.28 -0.94 12.40
C GLY A 129 -2.18 -0.29 11.36
N PRO A 130 -3.23 0.41 11.79
CA PRO A 130 -4.15 1.12 10.90
C PRO A 130 -3.45 2.08 9.95
N GLN A 131 -2.43 2.79 10.42
CA GLN A 131 -1.64 3.73 9.65
C GLN A 131 -0.99 3.08 8.42
N VAL A 132 -0.55 1.83 8.53
CA VAL A 132 0.07 1.10 7.40
C VAL A 132 -0.97 0.81 6.32
N VAL A 133 -2.17 0.41 6.71
CA VAL A 133 -3.29 0.14 5.78
C VAL A 133 -3.71 1.43 5.07
N LEU A 134 -3.72 2.55 5.78
CA LEU A 134 -4.10 3.86 5.26
C LEU A 134 -2.96 4.62 4.56
N GLY A 135 -1.80 3.98 4.36
CA GLY A 135 -0.68 4.57 3.64
C GLY A 135 0.16 5.56 4.46
N GLN A 136 0.00 5.57 5.77
CA GLN A 136 0.70 6.47 6.69
C GLN A 136 1.82 5.76 7.48
N GLY A 137 2.18 4.55 7.07
CA GLY A 137 3.14 3.70 7.78
C GLY A 137 4.59 4.14 7.67
N GLY A 138 4.88 5.13 6.82
CA GLY A 138 6.24 5.56 6.50
C GLY A 138 7.01 4.51 5.67
N PHE A 139 7.91 4.98 4.85
CA PHE A 139 8.86 4.14 4.13
C PHE A 139 10.28 4.67 4.42
N ALA A 140 11.29 3.89 4.09
CA ALA A 140 12.68 4.23 4.39
C ALA A 140 13.08 5.66 3.99
N ASP A 141 12.50 6.18 2.90
CA ASP A 141 12.77 7.56 2.44
C ASP A 141 12.09 8.61 3.33
N ASP A 142 10.93 8.28 3.94
CA ASP A 142 10.17 9.21 4.78
C ASP A 142 10.74 9.26 6.20
N ASP A 143 11.27 8.13 6.68
CA ASP A 143 11.79 7.96 8.03
C ASP A 143 13.33 8.05 8.09
N ALA A 144 13.99 8.30 6.96
CA ALA A 144 15.44 8.38 6.91
C ALA A 144 15.96 9.59 7.72
N PRO A 145 17.03 9.43 8.52
CA PRO A 145 17.68 10.56 9.18
C PRO A 145 18.12 11.63 8.16
N GLU A 146 18.11 12.90 8.55
CA GLU A 146 18.49 14.02 7.67
C GLU A 146 19.88 13.86 7.03
N ASN A 147 20.78 13.12 7.70
CA ASN A 147 22.13 12.84 7.24
C ASN A 147 22.30 11.43 6.66
N ALA A 148 21.22 10.75 6.32
CA ALA A 148 21.28 9.42 5.71
C ALA A 148 21.99 9.47 4.37
N LEU A 149 22.95 8.57 4.17
CA LEU A 149 23.62 8.36 2.88
C LEU A 149 22.74 7.52 1.98
N VAL A 150 22.67 7.88 0.71
CA VAL A 150 21.89 7.17 -0.31
C VAL A 150 22.82 6.42 -1.24
N ALA A 151 22.70 5.10 -1.30
CA ALA A 151 23.47 4.29 -2.25
C ALA A 151 22.72 4.16 -3.58
N VAL A 152 23.36 4.53 -4.66
CA VAL A 152 22.84 4.40 -6.02
C VAL A 152 23.70 3.38 -6.78
N ARG A 153 23.05 2.36 -7.33
CA ARG A 153 23.75 1.35 -8.13
C ARG A 153 23.66 1.68 -9.62
N ASP A 154 24.83 1.76 -10.25
CA ASP A 154 24.97 1.80 -11.71
C ASP A 154 25.67 0.53 -12.19
N GLN A 155 25.00 -0.28 -12.99
CA GLN A 155 25.51 -1.57 -13.47
C GLN A 155 26.12 -2.42 -12.34
N SER A 156 27.45 -2.43 -12.22
CA SER A 156 28.18 -3.18 -11.19
C SER A 156 28.80 -2.29 -10.11
N GLN A 157 28.69 -0.97 -10.22
CA GLN A 157 29.29 -0.02 -9.28
C GLN A 157 28.25 0.62 -8.38
N TRP A 158 28.66 0.91 -7.13
CA TRP A 158 27.87 1.65 -6.17
C TRP A 158 28.45 3.06 -6.01
N TYR A 159 27.55 4.03 -6.02
CA TYR A 159 27.85 5.42 -5.72
C TYR A 159 27.13 5.80 -4.44
N VAL A 160 27.77 6.57 -3.61
CA VAL A 160 27.18 7.11 -2.38
C VAL A 160 26.87 8.58 -2.61
N ALA A 161 25.65 8.96 -2.31
CA ALA A 161 25.18 10.33 -2.35
C ALA A 161 24.88 10.84 -0.95
N ASP A 162 25.19 12.10 -0.66
CA ASP A 162 24.98 12.75 0.63
C ASP A 162 23.51 13.18 0.83
N SER A 163 22.70 13.09 -0.21
CA SER A 163 21.29 13.46 -0.18
C SER A 163 20.48 12.75 -1.27
N LEU A 164 19.16 12.66 -1.08
CA LEU A 164 18.23 12.18 -2.11
C LEU A 164 18.27 13.02 -3.38
N HIS A 165 18.51 14.33 -3.28
CA HIS A 165 18.63 15.20 -4.43
C HIS A 165 19.83 14.81 -5.30
N GLN A 166 21.01 14.67 -4.68
CA GLN A 166 22.22 14.21 -5.36
C GLN A 166 22.05 12.78 -5.92
N ALA A 167 21.40 11.89 -5.17
CA ALA A 167 21.10 10.53 -5.64
C ALA A 167 20.22 10.52 -6.90
N ARG A 168 19.21 11.39 -6.97
CA ARG A 168 18.35 11.55 -8.15
C ARG A 168 19.11 12.11 -9.35
N GLU A 169 20.02 13.05 -9.15
CA GLU A 169 20.89 13.56 -10.21
C GLU A 169 21.81 12.47 -10.75
N LEU A 170 22.39 11.67 -9.87
CA LEU A 170 23.22 10.52 -10.26
C LEU A 170 22.39 9.46 -10.98
N ALA A 171 21.23 9.07 -10.45
CA ALA A 171 20.33 8.10 -11.06
C ALA A 171 19.81 8.56 -12.43
N GLY A 172 19.58 9.87 -12.64
CA GLY A 172 19.16 10.43 -13.92
C GLY A 172 20.24 10.38 -15.00
N LYS A 173 21.49 10.19 -14.63
CA LYS A 173 22.64 10.04 -15.55
C LYS A 173 22.96 8.58 -15.88
N VAL A 174 22.32 7.66 -15.19
CA VAL A 174 22.55 6.23 -15.29
C VAL A 174 21.53 5.63 -16.23
N GLN A 175 21.99 4.99 -17.31
CA GLN A 175 21.13 4.23 -18.20
C GLN A 175 20.64 2.99 -17.45
N GLY A 176 19.41 2.98 -17.04
CA GLY A 176 18.87 1.78 -16.46
C GLY A 176 17.67 2.00 -15.59
N ARG A 177 16.54 1.86 -16.21
CA ARG A 177 15.18 1.63 -15.74
C ARG A 177 14.34 2.85 -15.49
#